data_0a50427f42eed50473ceff904eb88bac
#
_entry.id   0a50427f42eed50473ceff904eb88bac
#
_cell.length_a   1.000
_cell.length_b   1.000
_cell.length_c   1.000
_cell.angle_alpha   90.00
_cell.angle_beta   90.00
_cell.angle_gamma   90.00
#
_symmetry.space_group_name_H-M   'P 1'
#
loop_
_entity.id
_entity.type
_entity.pdbx_description
1 polymer ?
#
loop_
_entity_poly.entity_id
_entity_poly.type
_entity_poly.pdbx_seq_one_letter_code
_entity_poly.pdbx_strand_id
1 'polypeptide(L)'
;MKTWGFNKGLYDLGTGCYAWIQPDGTWGYSNSGLIADGGESLLVDTLYDLPKTQEMLDGYRKVVPAAQNIGTLVNTHSNGDHYFGNQLVHAPRIVASRACAEEMAQRPPSHRAQQLRDWRELGDAGVF
;
A
#
# COMPACT_ATOMS: atom_id res chain seq x y z
N MET A 1 4.81 8.87 -27.66
CA MET A 1 4.10 8.42 -26.44
C MET A 1 5.05 7.47 -25.71
N LYS A 2 5.33 7.72 -24.42
CA LYS A 2 6.23 6.86 -23.62
C LYS A 2 5.50 5.55 -23.35
N THR A 3 6.00 4.41 -23.81
CA THR A 3 5.43 3.10 -23.51
C THR A 3 6.05 2.59 -22.21
N TRP A 4 5.23 2.23 -21.26
CA TRP A 4 5.66 1.68 -19.97
C TRP A 4 5.64 0.15 -20.03
N GLY A 5 6.77 -0.48 -19.72
CA GLY A 5 6.80 -1.93 -19.51
C GLY A 5 6.07 -2.28 -18.21
N PHE A 6 5.21 -3.29 -18.21
CA PHE A 6 4.52 -3.75 -16.99
C PHE A 6 5.42 -4.74 -16.22
N ASN A 7 6.47 -4.20 -15.60
CA ASN A 7 7.41 -4.95 -14.77
C ASN A 7 7.34 -4.46 -13.32
N LYS A 8 7.70 -5.31 -12.37
CA LYS A 8 7.79 -4.93 -10.96
C LYS A 8 8.80 -3.79 -10.78
N GLY A 9 8.45 -2.79 -10.00
CA GLY A 9 9.35 -1.74 -9.56
C GLY A 9 8.76 -0.33 -9.62
N LEU A 10 9.66 0.62 -9.45
CA LEU A 10 9.36 2.05 -9.43
C LEU A 10 9.33 2.64 -10.84
N TYR A 11 8.31 3.43 -11.12
CA TYR A 11 8.16 4.22 -12.34
C TYR A 11 8.04 5.70 -12.01
N ASP A 12 8.90 6.51 -12.60
CA ASP A 12 8.78 7.97 -12.58
C ASP A 12 7.83 8.40 -13.71
N LEU A 13 6.67 8.92 -13.32
CA LEU A 13 5.63 9.36 -14.25
C LEU A 13 5.81 10.82 -14.67
N GLY A 14 6.77 11.53 -14.06
CA GLY A 14 7.02 12.95 -14.26
C GLY A 14 6.23 13.82 -13.28
N THR A 15 6.62 15.09 -13.20
CA THR A 15 5.96 16.13 -12.37
C THR A 15 5.81 15.77 -10.88
N GLY A 16 6.77 15.01 -10.33
CA GLY A 16 6.72 14.57 -8.93
C GLY A 16 5.78 13.40 -8.65
N CYS A 17 5.25 12.76 -9.69
CA CYS A 17 4.38 11.59 -9.57
C CYS A 17 5.16 10.31 -9.85
N TYR A 18 4.99 9.31 -8.99
CA TYR A 18 5.67 8.02 -9.08
C TYR A 18 4.66 6.89 -8.86
N ALA A 19 4.91 5.74 -9.45
CA ALA A 19 4.13 4.53 -9.22
C ALA A 19 5.04 3.34 -8.87
N TRP A 20 4.62 2.56 -7.91
CA TRP A 20 5.17 1.24 -7.65
C TRP A 20 4.25 0.20 -8.25
N ILE A 21 4.76 -0.58 -9.18
CA ILE A 21 3.98 -1.55 -9.93
C ILE A 21 4.35 -2.97 -9.46
N GLN A 22 3.33 -3.75 -9.18
CA GLN A 22 3.43 -5.20 -8.98
C GLN A 22 2.67 -5.89 -10.12
N PRO A 23 3.38 -6.55 -11.04
CA PRO A 23 2.76 -7.16 -12.22
C PRO A 23 2.03 -8.46 -11.88
N ASP A 24 1.42 -9.05 -12.90
CA ASP A 24 0.82 -10.36 -13.15
C ASP A 24 -0.62 -10.56 -12.66
N GLY A 25 -1.18 -9.65 -11.87
CA GLY A 25 -2.56 -9.77 -11.40
C GLY A 25 -2.82 -10.92 -10.43
N THR A 26 -1.77 -11.50 -9.85
CA THR A 26 -1.90 -12.51 -8.79
C THR A 26 -2.66 -11.91 -7.60
N TRP A 27 -3.49 -12.69 -6.97
CA TRP A 27 -4.27 -12.26 -5.81
C TRP A 27 -3.37 -11.67 -4.70
N GLY A 28 -3.79 -10.53 -4.15
CA GLY A 28 -3.05 -9.79 -3.13
C GLY A 28 -1.92 -8.91 -3.69
N TYR A 29 -1.73 -8.82 -5.00
CA TYR A 29 -0.85 -7.84 -5.62
C TYR A 29 -1.62 -6.59 -5.99
N SER A 30 -1.16 -5.47 -5.47
CA SER A 30 -1.68 -4.12 -5.73
C SER A 30 -0.56 -3.19 -6.13
N ASN A 31 -0.90 -2.00 -6.57
CA ASN A 31 0.04 -0.95 -6.89
C ASN A 31 -0.06 0.18 -5.86
N SER A 32 0.97 1.01 -5.79
CA SER A 32 1.00 2.19 -4.93
C SER A 32 1.45 3.40 -5.73
N GLY A 33 1.03 4.59 -5.30
CA GLY A 33 1.45 5.86 -5.88
C GLY A 33 2.15 6.74 -4.86
N LEU A 34 3.13 7.53 -5.31
CA LEU A 34 3.74 8.58 -4.50
C LEU A 34 3.68 9.89 -5.26
N ILE A 35 3.25 10.94 -4.58
CA ILE A 35 3.32 12.32 -5.08
C ILE A 35 4.30 13.07 -4.19
N ALA A 36 5.27 13.77 -4.79
CA ALA A 36 6.25 14.57 -4.10
C ALA A 36 6.33 15.98 -4.71
N ASP A 37 6.21 17.00 -3.88
CA ASP A 37 6.33 18.40 -4.26
C ASP A 37 6.87 19.22 -3.09
N GLY A 38 7.74 20.19 -3.37
CA GLY A 38 8.26 21.15 -2.40
C GLY A 38 8.94 20.52 -1.17
N GLY A 39 9.43 19.27 -1.25
CA GLY A 39 10.03 18.54 -0.14
C GLY A 39 9.03 17.75 0.71
N GLU A 40 7.74 17.86 0.42
CA GLU A 40 6.66 17.05 1.02
C GLU A 40 6.31 15.85 0.16
N SER A 41 5.69 14.84 0.76
CA SER A 41 5.19 13.68 0.01
C SER A 41 3.88 13.13 0.57
N LEU A 42 3.11 12.54 -0.36
CA LEU A 42 1.88 11.84 -0.12
C LEU A 42 1.97 10.45 -0.75
N LEU A 43 1.75 9.42 0.05
CA LEU A 43 1.68 8.03 -0.42
C LEU A 43 0.21 7.64 -0.62
N VAL A 44 -0.08 6.98 -1.73
CA VAL A 44 -1.39 6.40 -2.04
C VAL A 44 -1.28 4.90 -1.93
N ASP A 45 -1.95 4.32 -0.97
CA ASP A 45 -1.98 2.91 -0.60
C ASP A 45 -0.62 2.31 -0.21
N THR A 46 -0.68 1.29 0.61
CA THR A 46 0.42 0.37 0.89
C THR A 46 0.14 -0.97 0.22
N LEU A 47 0.83 -2.04 0.62
CA LEU A 47 0.70 -3.33 -0.02
C LEU A 47 0.17 -4.39 0.97
N TYR A 48 -0.06 -5.60 0.45
CA TYR A 48 -0.69 -6.70 1.16
C TYR A 48 0.05 -7.15 2.43
N ASP A 49 1.38 -7.05 2.45
CA ASP A 49 2.19 -7.49 3.59
C ASP A 49 3.33 -6.51 3.90
N LEU A 50 3.96 -6.70 5.06
CA LEU A 50 5.05 -5.85 5.51
C LEU A 50 6.31 -5.97 4.63
N PRO A 51 6.76 -7.17 4.20
CA PRO A 51 7.91 -7.30 3.32
C PRO A 51 7.76 -6.55 1.99
N LYS A 52 6.60 -6.69 1.31
CA LYS A 52 6.32 -5.99 0.05
C LYS A 52 6.24 -4.47 0.24
N THR A 53 5.57 -4.04 1.31
CA THR A 53 5.48 -2.61 1.65
C THR A 53 6.87 -2.03 1.96
N GLN A 54 7.72 -2.75 2.69
CA GLN A 54 9.08 -2.31 2.97
C GLN A 54 9.90 -2.17 1.69
N GLU A 55 9.85 -3.17 0.80
CA GLU A 55 10.53 -3.13 -0.50
C GLU A 55 10.09 -1.91 -1.33
N MET A 56 8.79 -1.64 -1.37
CA MET A 56 8.22 -0.47 -2.04
C MET A 56 8.73 0.85 -1.43
N LEU A 57 8.67 0.98 -0.11
CA LEU A 57 9.15 2.19 0.58
C LEU A 57 10.64 2.42 0.35
N ASP A 58 11.44 1.37 0.38
CA ASP A 58 12.87 1.45 0.08
C ASP A 58 13.12 1.84 -1.38
N GLY A 59 12.29 1.35 -2.30
CA GLY A 59 12.31 1.76 -3.69
C GLY A 59 12.05 3.26 -3.87
N TYR A 60 11.00 3.79 -3.24
CA TYR A 60 10.71 5.22 -3.26
C TYR A 60 11.83 6.05 -2.62
N ARG A 61 12.29 5.67 -1.43
CA ARG A 61 13.34 6.40 -0.67
C ARG A 61 14.67 6.50 -1.40
N LYS A 62 15.01 5.53 -2.25
CA LYS A 62 16.24 5.56 -3.06
C LYS A 62 16.21 6.65 -4.13
N VAL A 63 15.04 7.00 -4.63
CA VAL A 63 14.89 7.89 -5.80
C VAL A 63 14.30 9.24 -5.41
N VAL A 64 13.39 9.27 -4.42
CA VAL A 64 12.61 10.44 -4.03
C VAL A 64 13.00 10.86 -2.61
N PRO A 65 13.79 11.93 -2.44
CA PRO A 65 14.21 12.38 -1.09
C PRO A 65 13.05 12.64 -0.13
N ALA A 66 11.94 13.21 -0.61
CA ALA A 66 10.75 13.48 0.19
C ALA A 66 10.08 12.19 0.74
N ALA A 67 10.36 11.02 0.16
CA ALA A 67 9.84 9.73 0.64
C ALA A 67 10.50 9.25 1.94
N GLN A 68 11.55 9.92 2.41
CA GLN A 68 12.14 9.63 3.73
C GLN A 68 11.16 9.94 4.86
N ASN A 69 10.32 10.97 4.68
CA ASN A 69 9.35 11.42 5.67
C ASN A 69 8.00 11.67 4.98
N ILE A 70 7.22 10.61 4.79
CA ILE A 70 5.90 10.70 4.15
C ILE A 70 4.94 11.44 5.08
N GLY A 71 4.46 12.61 4.66
CA GLY A 71 3.59 13.48 5.46
C GLY A 71 2.14 13.03 5.49
N THR A 72 1.67 12.35 4.44
CA THR A 72 0.29 11.89 4.33
C THR A 72 0.25 10.52 3.65
N LEU A 73 -0.54 9.62 4.21
CA LEU A 73 -0.94 8.36 3.59
C LEU A 73 -2.42 8.43 3.22
N VAL A 74 -2.77 8.12 1.98
CA VAL A 74 -4.15 8.00 1.52
C VAL A 74 -4.47 6.54 1.27
N ASN A 75 -5.55 6.01 1.86
CA ASN A 75 -6.07 4.70 1.48
C ASN A 75 -7.28 4.86 0.58
N THR A 76 -7.23 4.27 -0.60
CA THR A 76 -8.29 4.36 -1.62
C THR A 76 -9.53 3.58 -1.21
N HIS A 77 -9.34 2.41 -0.60
CA HIS A 77 -10.40 1.53 -0.12
C HIS A 77 -9.89 0.54 0.94
N SER A 78 -10.78 -0.29 1.48
CA SER A 78 -10.55 -1.15 2.65
C SER A 78 -10.07 -2.56 2.34
N ASN A 79 -9.65 -2.88 1.12
CA ASN A 79 -9.04 -4.17 0.82
C ASN A 79 -7.62 -4.24 1.39
N GLY A 80 -7.28 -5.37 2.00
CA GLY A 80 -6.04 -5.54 2.75
C GLY A 80 -4.76 -5.29 1.96
N ASP A 81 -4.77 -5.61 0.68
CA ASP A 81 -3.65 -5.37 -0.24
C ASP A 81 -3.38 -3.87 -0.51
N HIS A 82 -4.19 -2.98 0.06
CA HIS A 82 -4.02 -1.53 -0.03
C HIS A 82 -3.70 -0.84 1.31
N TYR A 83 -3.80 -1.56 2.46
CA TYR A 83 -3.56 -0.91 3.75
C TYR A 83 -2.84 -1.76 4.81
N PHE A 84 -2.62 -3.07 4.60
CA PHE A 84 -1.98 -3.91 5.63
C PHE A 84 -0.54 -3.50 5.95
N GLY A 85 0.11 -2.75 5.06
CA GLY A 85 1.43 -2.19 5.28
C GLY A 85 1.46 -0.81 5.97
N ASN A 86 0.30 -0.21 6.31
CA ASN A 86 0.22 1.17 6.82
C ASN A 86 1.14 1.46 8.00
N GLN A 87 1.34 0.48 8.89
CA GLN A 87 2.19 0.64 10.08
C GLN A 87 3.66 0.96 9.76
N LEU A 88 4.15 0.65 8.55
CA LEU A 88 5.54 0.93 8.13
C LEU A 88 5.73 2.37 7.62
N VAL A 89 4.65 3.06 7.30
CA VAL A 89 4.74 4.40 6.70
C VAL A 89 5.05 5.47 7.74
N HIS A 90 4.57 5.29 8.98
CA HIS A 90 4.70 6.25 10.08
C HIS A 90 4.19 7.67 9.71
N ALA A 91 3.24 7.76 8.78
CA ALA A 91 2.68 9.05 8.38
C ALA A 91 1.90 9.68 9.53
N PRO A 92 2.11 10.98 9.82
CA PRO A 92 1.37 11.67 10.87
C PRO A 92 -0.11 11.83 10.54
N ARG A 93 -0.49 11.63 9.28
CA ARG A 93 -1.86 11.76 8.80
C ARG A 93 -2.21 10.61 7.85
N ILE A 94 -3.29 9.89 8.15
CA ILE A 94 -3.91 8.92 7.26
C ILE A 94 -5.26 9.46 6.82
N VAL A 95 -5.51 9.46 5.53
CA VAL A 95 -6.75 9.95 4.90
C VAL A 95 -7.43 8.81 4.17
N ALA A 96 -8.71 8.66 4.38
CA ALA A 96 -9.56 7.70 3.68
C ALA A 96 -10.99 8.25 3.59
N SER A 97 -11.83 7.66 2.73
CA SER A 97 -13.26 7.94 2.80
C SER A 97 -13.85 7.43 4.14
N ARG A 98 -14.97 7.99 4.57
CA ARG A 98 -15.66 7.52 5.77
C ARG A 98 -16.00 6.04 5.68
N ALA A 99 -16.55 5.58 4.56
CA ALA A 99 -16.86 4.18 4.34
C ALA A 99 -15.62 3.28 4.47
N CYS A 100 -14.50 3.66 3.87
CA CYS A 100 -13.24 2.93 4.00
C CYS A 100 -12.79 2.82 5.47
N ALA A 101 -12.83 3.92 6.23
CA ALA A 101 -12.44 3.94 7.63
C ALA A 101 -13.37 3.06 8.50
N GLU A 102 -14.68 3.11 8.25
CA GLU A 102 -15.68 2.29 8.94
C GLU A 102 -15.48 0.79 8.66
N GLU A 103 -15.23 0.41 7.41
CA GLU A 103 -14.93 -0.99 7.05
C GLU A 103 -13.62 -1.49 7.65
N MET A 104 -12.57 -0.68 7.65
CA MET A 104 -11.32 -1.02 8.34
C MET A 104 -11.52 -1.25 9.84
N ALA A 105 -12.33 -0.41 10.50
CA ALA A 105 -12.64 -0.53 11.91
C ALA A 105 -13.41 -1.82 12.25
N GLN A 106 -14.25 -2.30 11.34
CA GLN A 106 -14.98 -3.57 11.49
C GLN A 106 -14.07 -4.81 11.36
N ARG A 107 -12.89 -4.65 10.76
CA ARG A 107 -11.92 -5.73 10.55
C ARG A 107 -10.55 -5.38 11.18
N PRO A 108 -10.48 -5.24 12.51
CA PRO A 108 -9.24 -4.87 13.18
C PRO A 108 -8.15 -5.95 12.99
N PRO A 109 -6.87 -5.62 13.16
CA PRO A 109 -5.76 -6.57 13.01
C PRO A 109 -5.90 -7.84 13.87
N SER A 110 -6.53 -7.72 15.05
CA SER A 110 -6.83 -8.87 15.93
C SER A 110 -7.78 -9.88 15.28
N HIS A 111 -8.77 -9.43 14.53
CA HIS A 111 -9.69 -10.30 13.80
C HIS A 111 -8.94 -11.09 12.71
N ARG A 112 -8.06 -10.43 11.96
CA ARG A 112 -7.21 -11.10 10.95
C ARG A 112 -6.24 -12.10 11.60
N ALA A 113 -5.63 -11.73 12.71
CA ALA A 113 -4.76 -12.63 13.46
C ALA A 113 -5.51 -13.89 13.95
N GLN A 114 -6.79 -13.74 14.33
CA GLN A 114 -7.65 -14.88 14.69
C GLN A 114 -7.94 -15.74 13.46
N GLN A 115 -8.36 -15.15 12.33
CA GLN A 115 -8.59 -15.89 11.08
C GLN A 115 -7.35 -16.69 10.65
N LEU A 116 -6.15 -16.11 10.76
CA LEU A 116 -4.90 -16.80 10.43
C LEU A 116 -4.59 -17.97 11.38
N ARG A 117 -5.02 -17.94 12.64
CA ARG A 117 -4.91 -19.09 13.55
C ARG A 117 -5.88 -20.19 13.18
N ASP A 118 -7.08 -19.81 12.82
CA ASP A 118 -8.22 -20.71 12.62
C ASP A 118 -8.41 -21.12 11.15
N TRP A 119 -7.50 -20.68 10.27
CA TRP A 119 -7.66 -20.80 8.81
C TRP A 119 -7.97 -22.25 8.33
N ARG A 120 -7.44 -23.25 9.04
CA ARG A 120 -7.69 -24.67 8.71
C ARG A 120 -9.12 -25.10 9.02
N GLU A 121 -9.76 -24.43 9.96
CA GLU A 121 -11.15 -24.72 10.36
C GLU A 121 -12.17 -23.96 9.49
N LEU A 122 -11.70 -22.91 8.78
CA LEU A 122 -12.52 -22.06 7.92
C LEU A 122 -12.80 -22.67 6.52
N GLY A 123 -12.19 -23.83 6.20
CA GLY A 123 -12.33 -24.45 4.89
C GLY A 123 -11.90 -23.52 3.76
N ASP A 124 -12.69 -23.43 2.69
CA ASP A 124 -12.37 -22.57 1.53
C ASP A 124 -12.27 -21.10 1.89
N ALA A 125 -12.99 -20.63 2.93
CA ALA A 125 -12.89 -19.24 3.41
C ALA A 125 -11.56 -18.91 4.09
N GLY A 126 -10.80 -19.92 4.54
CA GLY A 126 -9.47 -19.75 5.12
C GLY A 126 -8.36 -19.60 4.09
N VAL A 127 -8.65 -19.84 2.82
CA VAL A 127 -7.66 -19.75 1.72
C VAL A 127 -7.50 -18.32 1.21
N PHE A 128 -8.43 -17.43 1.55
CA PHE A 128 -8.45 -16.03 1.10
C PHE A 128 -8.11 -15.05 2.27
#